data_63f0d0f209dfae1413543e32921e733d
#
_entry.id   63f0d0f209dfae1413543e32921e733d
#
_cell.length_a   1.000
_cell.length_b   1.000
_cell.length_c   1.000
_cell.angle_alpha   90.00
_cell.angle_beta   90.00
_cell.angle_gamma   90.00
#
_symmetry.space_group_name_H-M   'P 1'
#
loop_
_entity.id
_entity.type
_entity.pdbx_description
1 polymer ?
#
loop_
_entity_poly.entity_id
_entity_poly.type
_entity_poly.pdbx_seq_one_letter_code
_entity_poly.pdbx_strand_id
1 'polypeptide(L)'
;MIRTQEFQASCKFLGVTHEEVLGYLDSKLDRANFHDVVGELVLRIRKLRPQVVLTFGQDGGLTGHADHAMAGAFATQAFEWAGRPDRYLEQLSSGLQQHAAQKLYYATADFKLPDRMPTSPPTVTARVEVGAERFERKIKAFMHHKTQEPLFARLRMSLGGMPTTEMFHLAATREPQEARLEGDLFEGVVSD
;
A
#
# COMPACT_ATOMS: atom_id res chain seq x y z
N MET A 1 15.49 1.41 -17.06
CA MET A 1 14.95 2.76 -16.91
C MET A 1 15.33 3.28 -15.53
N ILE A 2 15.66 4.57 -15.39
CA ILE A 2 16.22 5.13 -14.14
C ILE A 2 15.31 4.87 -12.93
N ARG A 3 14.01 5.19 -13.00
CA ARG A 3 13.07 5.03 -11.87
C ARG A 3 12.92 3.59 -11.37
N THR A 4 13.00 2.60 -12.26
CA THR A 4 12.99 1.19 -11.88
C THR A 4 14.23 0.81 -11.07
N GLN A 5 15.40 1.30 -11.47
CA GLN A 5 16.64 1.08 -10.73
C GLN A 5 16.64 1.77 -9.36
N GLU A 6 16.10 2.99 -9.27
CA GLU A 6 15.91 3.71 -8.01
C GLU A 6 14.99 2.93 -7.06
N PHE A 7 13.86 2.43 -7.56
CA PHE A 7 12.93 1.61 -6.81
C PHE A 7 13.59 0.33 -6.27
N GLN A 8 14.30 -0.40 -7.13
CA GLN A 8 15.03 -1.61 -6.73
C GLN A 8 16.10 -1.33 -5.69
N ALA A 9 16.83 -0.22 -5.83
CA ALA A 9 17.82 0.19 -4.83
C ALA A 9 17.18 0.51 -3.47
N SER A 10 16.03 1.18 -3.46
CA SER A 10 15.26 1.46 -2.25
C SER A 10 14.75 0.17 -1.60
N CYS A 11 14.16 -0.73 -2.38
CA CYS A 11 13.68 -2.03 -1.90
C CYS A 11 14.82 -2.86 -1.28
N LYS A 12 15.96 -2.95 -1.95
CA LYS A 12 17.15 -3.63 -1.45
C LYS A 12 17.64 -3.03 -0.12
N PHE A 13 17.67 -1.69 -0.02
CA PHE A 13 18.07 -1.01 1.21
C PHE A 13 17.14 -1.31 2.39
N LEU A 14 15.83 -1.41 2.12
CA LEU A 14 14.81 -1.74 3.13
C LEU A 14 14.79 -3.22 3.51
N GLY A 15 15.41 -4.10 2.71
CA GLY A 15 15.35 -5.54 2.90
C GLY A 15 14.05 -6.16 2.38
N VAL A 16 13.41 -5.51 1.39
CA VAL A 16 12.26 -6.09 0.69
C VAL A 16 12.72 -7.33 -0.07
N THR A 17 12.04 -8.44 0.13
CA THR A 17 12.43 -9.75 -0.44
C THR A 17 11.79 -10.03 -1.80
N HIS A 18 10.76 -9.27 -2.16
CA HIS A 18 10.05 -9.44 -3.43
C HIS A 18 9.55 -8.08 -3.91
N GLU A 19 10.09 -7.60 -5.02
CA GLU A 19 9.68 -6.35 -5.62
C GLU A 19 9.35 -6.57 -7.10
N GLU A 20 8.33 -5.86 -7.58
CA GLU A 20 7.90 -5.96 -8.97
C GLU A 20 7.31 -4.63 -9.46
N VAL A 21 7.54 -4.31 -10.73
CA VAL A 21 6.94 -3.17 -11.43
C VAL A 21 6.05 -3.70 -12.54
N LEU A 22 4.74 -3.44 -12.46
CA LEU A 22 3.73 -3.99 -13.38
C LEU A 22 3.71 -3.32 -14.77
N GLY A 23 4.45 -2.23 -14.96
CA GLY A 23 4.61 -1.60 -16.28
C GLY A 23 3.45 -0.68 -16.70
N TYR A 24 2.52 -0.37 -15.83
CA TYR A 24 1.48 0.63 -16.11
C TYR A 24 2.06 2.03 -16.20
N LEU A 25 1.49 2.85 -17.09
CA LEU A 25 1.97 4.21 -17.33
C LEU A 25 1.53 5.14 -16.19
N ASP A 26 2.46 5.96 -15.72
CA ASP A 26 2.21 7.03 -14.76
C ASP A 26 1.12 7.99 -15.24
N SER A 27 0.22 8.39 -14.36
CA SER A 27 -0.94 9.25 -14.64
C SER A 27 -1.94 8.66 -15.65
N LYS A 28 -1.97 7.32 -15.81
CA LYS A 28 -2.86 6.60 -16.73
C LYS A 28 -3.50 5.36 -16.11
N LEU A 29 -3.37 5.18 -14.82
CA LEU A 29 -3.87 3.98 -14.15
C LEU A 29 -5.42 3.91 -14.19
N ASP A 30 -6.08 5.05 -14.28
CA ASP A 30 -7.53 5.19 -14.50
C ASP A 30 -8.03 4.62 -15.83
N ARG A 31 -7.13 4.42 -16.80
CA ARG A 31 -7.42 3.87 -18.14
C ARG A 31 -7.05 2.40 -18.27
N ALA A 32 -6.43 1.82 -17.24
CA ALA A 32 -6.10 0.41 -17.25
C ALA A 32 -7.36 -0.46 -17.14
N ASN A 33 -7.35 -1.63 -17.79
CA ASN A 33 -8.46 -2.57 -17.65
C ASN A 33 -8.53 -3.06 -16.20
N PHE A 34 -9.65 -2.76 -15.54
CA PHE A 34 -9.84 -3.07 -14.13
C PHE A 34 -9.67 -4.57 -13.84
N HIS A 35 -10.30 -5.41 -14.65
CA HIS A 35 -10.27 -6.87 -14.46
C HIS A 35 -8.84 -7.42 -14.61
N ASP A 36 -8.08 -6.92 -15.59
CA ASP A 36 -6.72 -7.39 -15.85
C ASP A 36 -5.78 -6.99 -14.70
N VAL A 37 -5.82 -5.71 -14.26
CA VAL A 37 -4.99 -5.24 -13.13
C VAL A 37 -5.31 -6.00 -11.85
N VAL A 38 -6.61 -6.17 -11.54
CA VAL A 38 -7.03 -6.93 -10.35
C VAL A 38 -6.57 -8.38 -10.46
N GLY A 39 -6.66 -9.00 -11.64
CA GLY A 39 -6.18 -10.37 -11.89
C GLY A 39 -4.69 -10.55 -11.64
N GLU A 40 -3.90 -9.58 -12.07
CA GLU A 40 -2.45 -9.55 -11.78
C GLU A 40 -2.15 -9.44 -10.28
N LEU A 41 -2.92 -8.63 -9.54
CA LEU A 41 -2.76 -8.50 -8.09
C LEU A 41 -3.26 -9.76 -7.35
N VAL A 42 -4.37 -10.35 -7.78
CA VAL A 42 -4.87 -11.65 -7.27
C VAL A 42 -3.81 -12.74 -7.42
N LEU A 43 -3.16 -12.80 -8.60
CA LEU A 43 -2.06 -13.74 -8.84
C LEU A 43 -0.95 -13.61 -7.80
N ARG A 44 -0.56 -12.38 -7.47
CA ARG A 44 0.49 -12.09 -6.48
C ARG A 44 0.06 -12.44 -5.06
N ILE A 45 -1.15 -12.09 -4.68
CA ILE A 45 -1.70 -12.45 -3.36
C ILE A 45 -1.74 -13.98 -3.19
N ARG A 46 -2.18 -14.72 -4.22
CA ARG A 46 -2.21 -16.18 -4.21
C ARG A 46 -0.81 -16.81 -4.15
N LYS A 47 0.18 -16.20 -4.82
CA LYS A 47 1.58 -16.68 -4.82
C LYS A 47 2.31 -16.37 -3.51
N LEU A 48 2.21 -15.13 -3.03
CA LEU A 48 2.97 -14.64 -1.89
C LEU A 48 2.30 -14.94 -0.55
N ARG A 49 1.00 -15.21 -0.56
CA ARG A 49 0.18 -15.55 0.61
C ARG A 49 0.35 -14.59 1.80
N PRO A 50 0.21 -13.24 1.59
CA PRO A 50 0.38 -12.29 2.66
C PRO A 50 -0.78 -12.38 3.66
N GLN A 51 -0.51 -12.21 4.95
CA GLN A 51 -1.53 -12.05 5.98
C GLN A 51 -2.14 -10.64 5.95
N VAL A 52 -1.31 -9.64 5.65
CA VAL A 52 -1.69 -8.22 5.63
C VAL A 52 -1.41 -7.64 4.27
N VAL A 53 -2.38 -6.91 3.73
CA VAL A 53 -2.23 -6.10 2.50
C VAL A 53 -2.27 -4.62 2.88
N LEU A 54 -1.34 -3.86 2.32
CA LEU A 54 -1.23 -2.42 2.53
C LEU A 54 -1.35 -1.68 1.20
N THR A 55 -2.19 -0.65 1.14
CA THR A 55 -2.39 0.14 -0.07
C THR A 55 -2.81 1.58 0.26
N PHE A 56 -3.22 2.35 -0.73
CA PHE A 56 -3.83 3.67 -0.57
C PHE A 56 -5.35 3.56 -0.42
N GLY A 57 -5.96 4.56 0.21
CA GLY A 57 -7.40 4.75 0.17
C GLY A 57 -7.88 5.34 -1.16
N GLN A 58 -9.20 5.43 -1.34
CA GLN A 58 -9.81 6.04 -2.51
C GLN A 58 -9.58 7.56 -2.61
N ASP A 59 -9.12 8.18 -1.52
CA ASP A 59 -8.68 9.56 -1.45
C ASP A 59 -7.35 9.83 -2.19
N GLY A 60 -6.64 8.77 -2.60
CA GLY A 60 -5.32 8.85 -3.21
C GLY A 60 -4.18 9.08 -2.20
N GLY A 61 -4.43 8.80 -0.91
CA GLY A 61 -3.48 8.96 0.18
C GLY A 61 -3.10 10.42 0.42
N LEU A 62 -1.99 10.65 1.11
CA LEU A 62 -1.54 12.00 1.50
C LEU A 62 -1.39 12.99 0.33
N THR A 63 -1.12 12.49 -0.87
CA THR A 63 -0.93 13.33 -2.06
C THR A 63 -2.20 13.58 -2.87
N GLY A 64 -3.25 12.80 -2.68
CA GLY A 64 -4.49 12.86 -3.47
C GLY A 64 -4.28 12.52 -4.95
N HIS A 65 -3.25 11.73 -5.29
CA HIS A 65 -2.96 11.41 -6.69
C HIS A 65 -3.95 10.38 -7.23
N ALA A 66 -4.47 10.61 -8.45
CA ALA A 66 -5.45 9.73 -9.07
C ALA A 66 -4.97 8.27 -9.20
N ASP A 67 -3.70 8.05 -9.57
CA ASP A 67 -3.15 6.71 -9.67
C ASP A 67 -3.05 6.00 -8.30
N HIS A 68 -2.85 6.76 -7.21
CA HIS A 68 -2.90 6.18 -5.86
C HIS A 68 -4.31 5.71 -5.51
N ALA A 69 -5.33 6.51 -5.85
CA ALA A 69 -6.74 6.14 -5.68
C ALA A 69 -7.09 4.87 -6.47
N MET A 70 -6.64 4.79 -7.72
CA MET A 70 -6.83 3.60 -8.56
C MET A 70 -6.06 2.38 -8.03
N ALA A 71 -4.82 2.55 -7.59
CA ALA A 71 -4.05 1.47 -6.95
C ALA A 71 -4.78 0.93 -5.71
N GLY A 72 -5.36 1.82 -4.90
CA GLY A 72 -6.21 1.46 -3.78
C GLY A 72 -7.43 0.65 -4.19
N ALA A 73 -8.15 1.08 -5.21
CA ALA A 73 -9.33 0.38 -5.72
C ALA A 73 -8.99 -1.03 -6.24
N PHE A 74 -7.92 -1.16 -7.03
CA PHE A 74 -7.46 -2.45 -7.55
C PHE A 74 -7.02 -3.40 -6.43
N ALA A 75 -6.21 -2.91 -5.48
CA ALA A 75 -5.72 -3.71 -4.38
C ALA A 75 -6.86 -4.16 -3.44
N THR A 76 -7.84 -3.29 -3.18
CA THR A 76 -9.03 -3.62 -2.39
C THR A 76 -9.82 -4.75 -3.04
N GLN A 77 -10.05 -4.65 -4.35
CA GLN A 77 -10.77 -5.70 -5.07
C GLN A 77 -9.97 -7.00 -5.15
N ALA A 78 -8.66 -6.91 -5.31
CA ALA A 78 -7.78 -8.08 -5.31
C ALA A 78 -7.76 -8.78 -3.95
N PHE A 79 -7.74 -8.03 -2.85
CA PHE A 79 -7.87 -8.56 -1.49
C PHE A 79 -9.14 -9.40 -1.34
N GLU A 80 -10.29 -8.90 -1.83
CA GLU A 80 -11.55 -9.63 -1.77
C GLU A 80 -11.58 -10.86 -2.67
N TRP A 81 -11.00 -10.78 -3.87
CA TRP A 81 -11.12 -11.84 -4.87
C TRP A 81 -10.07 -12.93 -4.78
N ALA A 82 -8.94 -12.69 -4.15
CA ALA A 82 -7.87 -13.70 -4.05
C ALA A 82 -8.29 -14.96 -3.27
N GLY A 83 -9.15 -14.80 -2.27
CA GLY A 83 -9.72 -15.92 -1.49
C GLY A 83 -10.93 -16.61 -2.15
N ARG A 84 -11.43 -16.12 -3.28
CA ARG A 84 -12.66 -16.63 -3.89
C ARG A 84 -12.40 -17.76 -4.88
N PRO A 85 -13.18 -18.86 -4.83
CA PRO A 85 -13.03 -19.99 -5.76
C PRO A 85 -13.60 -19.72 -7.16
N ASP A 86 -14.41 -18.66 -7.32
CA ASP A 86 -15.13 -18.31 -8.55
C ASP A 86 -14.47 -17.17 -9.33
N ARG A 87 -13.27 -16.75 -8.94
CA ARG A 87 -12.52 -15.66 -9.58
C ARG A 87 -11.19 -16.15 -10.14
N TYR A 88 -10.87 -15.72 -11.37
CA TYR A 88 -9.62 -16.06 -12.07
C TYR A 88 -9.37 -17.56 -12.05
N LEU A 89 -10.32 -18.32 -12.58
CA LEU A 89 -10.30 -19.79 -12.60
C LEU A 89 -9.07 -20.35 -13.29
N GLU A 90 -8.55 -19.67 -14.29
CA GLU A 90 -7.31 -20.02 -14.98
C GLU A 90 -6.09 -20.08 -14.05
N GLN A 91 -6.04 -19.19 -13.03
CA GLN A 91 -4.98 -19.23 -12.03
C GLN A 91 -5.11 -20.47 -11.13
N LEU A 92 -6.33 -20.81 -10.72
CA LEU A 92 -6.59 -22.00 -9.92
C LEU A 92 -6.33 -23.29 -10.72
N SER A 93 -6.73 -23.31 -11.99
CA SER A 93 -6.48 -24.44 -12.88
C SER A 93 -4.98 -24.64 -13.17
N SER A 94 -4.16 -23.57 -13.05
CA SER A 94 -2.70 -23.67 -13.16
C SER A 94 -2.00 -24.16 -11.88
N GLY A 95 -2.76 -24.55 -10.85
CA GLY A 95 -2.25 -25.12 -9.60
C GLY A 95 -2.10 -24.15 -8.43
N LEU A 96 -2.43 -22.86 -8.62
CA LEU A 96 -2.45 -21.93 -7.50
C LEU A 96 -3.61 -22.24 -6.57
N GLN A 97 -3.41 -22.00 -5.29
CA GLN A 97 -4.46 -22.10 -4.28
C GLN A 97 -5.05 -20.73 -3.98
N GLN A 98 -6.31 -20.71 -3.57
CA GLN A 98 -6.94 -19.53 -3.00
C GLN A 98 -6.14 -19.05 -1.78
N HIS A 99 -6.11 -17.74 -1.58
CA HIS A 99 -5.55 -17.14 -0.38
C HIS A 99 -6.35 -15.91 0.04
N ALA A 100 -6.94 -15.96 1.22
CA ALA A 100 -7.64 -14.84 1.83
C ALA A 100 -6.71 -14.14 2.82
N ALA A 101 -6.08 -13.05 2.39
CA ALA A 101 -5.33 -12.20 3.32
C ALA A 101 -6.25 -11.73 4.46
N GLN A 102 -5.73 -11.64 5.68
CA GLN A 102 -6.56 -11.45 6.88
C GLN A 102 -6.96 -9.99 7.09
N LYS A 103 -6.07 -9.04 6.75
CA LYS A 103 -6.30 -7.61 6.94
C LYS A 103 -5.90 -6.79 5.74
N LEU A 104 -6.67 -5.75 5.48
CA LEU A 104 -6.38 -4.71 4.49
C LEU A 104 -6.30 -3.36 5.18
N TYR A 105 -5.18 -2.66 5.00
CA TYR A 105 -5.02 -1.30 5.51
C TYR A 105 -4.81 -0.29 4.39
N TYR A 106 -5.37 0.89 4.58
CA TYR A 106 -5.05 2.08 3.79
C TYR A 106 -4.06 2.98 4.55
N ALA A 107 -2.97 3.36 3.88
CA ALA A 107 -2.10 4.40 4.39
C ALA A 107 -2.88 5.72 4.50
N THR A 108 -2.87 6.37 5.65
CA THR A 108 -3.58 7.63 5.92
C THR A 108 -2.74 8.58 6.77
N ALA A 109 -3.29 9.74 7.13
CA ALA A 109 -2.68 10.71 8.01
C ALA A 109 -3.77 11.48 8.78
N ASP A 110 -3.41 12.06 9.92
CA ASP A 110 -4.28 12.94 10.71
C ASP A 110 -4.04 14.43 10.41
N PHE A 111 -3.29 14.74 9.36
CA PHE A 111 -3.03 16.10 8.88
C PHE A 111 -3.26 16.19 7.37
N LYS A 112 -3.40 17.41 6.86
CA LYS A 112 -3.54 17.70 5.43
C LYS A 112 -2.33 18.49 4.94
N LEU A 113 -1.87 18.18 3.73
CA LEU A 113 -0.86 19.00 3.08
C LEU A 113 -1.49 20.31 2.58
N PRO A 114 -0.84 21.46 2.77
CA PRO A 114 -1.27 22.71 2.17
C PRO A 114 -1.33 22.58 0.63
N ASP A 115 -2.21 23.35 0.00
CA ASP A 115 -2.34 23.47 -1.44
C ASP A 115 -2.64 22.14 -2.20
N ARG A 116 -3.25 21.18 -1.52
CA ARG A 116 -3.74 19.95 -2.15
C ARG A 116 -5.24 20.02 -2.40
N MET A 117 -5.67 19.28 -3.41
CA MET A 117 -7.10 19.11 -3.68
C MET A 117 -7.81 18.58 -2.41
N PRO A 118 -9.05 18.98 -2.17
CA PRO A 118 -9.82 18.42 -1.06
C PRO A 118 -9.85 16.90 -1.16
N THR A 119 -9.41 16.23 -0.12
CA THR A 119 -9.46 14.78 0.03
C THR A 119 -10.33 14.42 1.22
N SER A 120 -10.85 13.20 1.23
CA SER A 120 -11.59 12.63 2.35
C SER A 120 -10.76 11.48 2.93
N PRO A 121 -9.70 11.78 3.71
CA PRO A 121 -8.82 10.76 4.22
C PRO A 121 -9.59 9.79 5.13
N PRO A 122 -9.31 8.49 5.06
CA PRO A 122 -9.90 7.51 5.95
C PRO A 122 -9.55 7.83 7.43
N THR A 123 -10.47 7.51 8.33
CA THR A 123 -10.24 7.65 9.76
C THR A 123 -9.04 6.82 10.22
N VAL A 124 -8.17 7.36 11.05
CA VAL A 124 -7.05 6.62 11.64
C VAL A 124 -7.59 5.56 12.60
N THR A 125 -7.31 4.30 12.32
CA THR A 125 -7.66 3.14 13.17
C THR A 125 -6.44 2.32 13.57
N ALA A 126 -5.26 2.64 13.05
CA ALA A 126 -4.00 2.08 13.52
C ALA A 126 -2.90 3.15 13.58
N ARG A 127 -2.11 3.14 14.64
CA ARG A 127 -0.94 4.00 14.86
C ARG A 127 0.25 3.14 15.23
N VAL A 128 1.22 3.04 14.34
CA VAL A 128 2.42 2.23 14.55
C VAL A 128 3.58 3.14 14.90
N GLU A 129 4.10 2.99 16.10
CA GLU A 129 5.31 3.70 16.54
C GLU A 129 6.53 3.07 15.86
N VAL A 130 7.09 3.77 14.89
CA VAL A 130 8.29 3.31 14.17
C VAL A 130 9.59 3.78 14.83
N GLY A 131 9.53 4.84 15.62
CA GLY A 131 10.67 5.44 16.29
C GLY A 131 11.62 6.16 15.32
N ALA A 132 12.55 6.93 15.88
CA ALA A 132 13.44 7.80 15.10
C ALA A 132 14.36 7.01 14.15
N GLU A 133 14.91 5.87 14.59
CA GLU A 133 15.83 5.05 13.80
C GLU A 133 15.17 4.51 12.53
N ARG A 134 13.98 3.91 12.65
CA ARG A 134 13.24 3.37 11.50
C ARG A 134 12.75 4.49 10.59
N PHE A 135 12.36 5.62 11.17
CA PHE A 135 12.00 6.78 10.37
C PHE A 135 13.20 7.30 9.57
N GLU A 136 14.39 7.40 10.17
CA GLU A 136 15.61 7.77 9.45
C GLU A 136 15.92 6.77 8.33
N ARG A 137 15.73 5.47 8.58
CA ARG A 137 15.87 4.43 7.55
C ARG A 137 14.87 4.65 6.39
N LYS A 138 13.62 5.00 6.68
CA LYS A 138 12.62 5.38 5.66
C LYS A 138 13.10 6.55 4.80
N ILE A 139 13.66 7.59 5.42
CA ILE A 139 14.23 8.75 4.71
C ILE A 139 15.38 8.32 3.81
N LYS A 140 16.32 7.51 4.32
CA LYS A 140 17.43 7.00 3.52
C LYS A 140 16.95 6.15 2.34
N ALA A 141 15.93 5.34 2.52
CA ALA A 141 15.29 4.58 1.45
C ALA A 141 14.71 5.50 0.37
N PHE A 142 14.02 6.57 0.78
CA PHE A 142 13.48 7.55 -0.16
C PHE A 142 14.59 8.25 -0.96
N MET A 143 15.75 8.52 -0.38
CA MET A 143 16.90 9.16 -1.04
C MET A 143 17.50 8.32 -2.18
N HIS A 144 17.16 7.03 -2.29
CA HIS A 144 17.47 6.24 -3.49
C HIS A 144 16.69 6.68 -4.72
N HIS A 145 15.52 7.35 -4.52
CA HIS A 145 14.71 7.92 -5.60
C HIS A 145 15.19 9.33 -6.00
N LYS A 146 16.39 9.44 -6.55
CA LYS A 146 17.04 10.70 -6.90
C LYS A 146 16.19 11.60 -7.80
N THR A 147 15.45 10.99 -8.73
CA THR A 147 14.53 11.73 -9.60
C THR A 147 13.35 12.35 -8.86
N GLN A 148 13.10 11.97 -7.60
CA GLN A 148 12.02 12.46 -6.73
C GLN A 148 12.52 13.43 -5.64
N GLU A 149 13.80 13.76 -5.60
CA GLU A 149 14.39 14.64 -4.59
C GLU A 149 13.66 15.98 -4.43
N PRO A 150 13.23 16.68 -5.50
CA PRO A 150 12.48 17.93 -5.35
C PRO A 150 11.14 17.75 -4.63
N LEU A 151 10.47 16.61 -4.83
CA LEU A 151 9.22 16.28 -4.13
C LEU A 151 9.45 16.04 -2.64
N PHE A 152 10.53 15.36 -2.31
CA PHE A 152 10.91 15.10 -0.92
C PHE A 152 11.23 16.37 -0.14
N ALA A 153 11.98 17.31 -0.75
CA ALA A 153 12.29 18.59 -0.12
C ALA A 153 11.01 19.36 0.25
N ARG A 154 10.02 19.39 -0.66
CA ARG A 154 8.70 20.00 -0.41
C ARG A 154 7.93 19.30 0.72
N LEU A 155 7.90 17.97 0.70
CA LEU A 155 7.22 17.18 1.74
C LEU A 155 7.84 17.42 3.12
N ARG A 156 9.16 17.41 3.22
CA ARG A 156 9.90 17.65 4.47
C ARG A 156 9.59 19.02 5.07
N MET A 157 9.51 20.04 4.25
CA MET A 157 9.14 21.39 4.69
C MET A 157 7.71 21.44 5.22
N SER A 158 6.78 20.67 4.62
CA SER A 158 5.37 20.65 5.01
C SER A 158 5.12 19.86 6.30
N LEU A 159 5.97 18.89 6.64
CA LEU A 159 5.79 18.03 7.81
C LEU A 159 6.18 18.71 9.14
N GLY A 160 6.86 19.85 9.12
CA GLY A 160 7.22 20.59 10.34
C GLY A 160 8.08 19.83 11.36
N GLY A 161 8.47 18.61 11.05
CA GLY A 161 9.20 17.69 11.92
C GLY A 161 9.30 16.29 11.33
N MET A 162 9.88 15.35 12.09
CA MET A 162 10.01 13.94 11.71
C MET A 162 8.98 13.13 12.49
N PRO A 163 7.83 12.75 11.90
CA PRO A 163 6.88 11.90 12.60
C PRO A 163 7.52 10.54 12.87
N THR A 164 7.41 10.07 14.11
CA THR A 164 7.87 8.74 14.52
C THR A 164 6.77 7.69 14.47
N THR A 165 5.58 8.09 14.05
CA THR A 165 4.37 7.27 13.98
C THR A 165 3.89 7.19 12.53
N GLU A 166 3.55 6.00 12.08
CA GLU A 166 2.85 5.76 10.81
C GLU A 166 1.38 5.47 11.09
N MET A 167 0.49 6.00 10.25
CA MET A 167 -0.95 5.94 10.46
C MET A 167 -1.65 5.18 9.34
N PHE A 168 -2.59 4.34 9.75
CA PHE A 168 -3.34 3.51 8.82
C PHE A 168 -4.83 3.47 9.20
N HIS A 169 -5.62 3.11 8.21
CA HIS A 169 -7.04 2.78 8.34
C HIS A 169 -7.23 1.29 8.06
N LEU A 170 -7.78 0.55 9.01
CA LEU A 170 -8.21 -0.83 8.78
C LEU A 170 -9.45 -0.80 7.90
N ALA A 171 -9.28 -1.10 6.62
CA ALA A 171 -10.33 -1.05 5.61
C ALA A 171 -11.15 -2.34 5.56
N ALA A 172 -10.52 -3.48 5.86
CA ALA A 172 -11.20 -4.76 5.95
C ALA A 172 -10.43 -5.73 6.86
N THR A 173 -11.18 -6.64 7.51
CA THR A 173 -10.65 -7.77 8.27
C THR A 173 -11.53 -9.00 8.02
N ARG A 174 -10.92 -10.20 8.01
CA ARG A 174 -11.67 -11.46 7.87
C ARG A 174 -12.32 -11.87 9.18
N GLU A 175 -11.72 -11.52 10.31
CA GLU A 175 -12.31 -11.76 11.62
C GLU A 175 -13.11 -10.53 12.05
N PRO A 176 -14.42 -10.70 12.35
CA PRO A 176 -15.23 -9.61 12.88
C PRO A 176 -14.64 -9.08 14.19
N GLN A 177 -14.49 -7.76 14.26
CA GLN A 177 -13.97 -7.10 15.47
C GLN A 177 -14.63 -5.74 15.67
N GLU A 178 -14.64 -5.26 16.90
CA GLU A 178 -15.03 -3.91 17.20
C GLU A 178 -13.97 -2.91 16.73
N ALA A 179 -14.41 -1.71 16.34
CA ALA A 179 -13.50 -0.64 15.98
C ALA A 179 -12.65 -0.23 17.18
N ARG A 180 -11.34 -0.31 17.04
CA ARG A 180 -10.37 0.09 18.05
C ARG A 180 -9.14 0.69 17.39
N LEU A 181 -8.32 1.38 18.16
CA LEU A 181 -7.02 1.85 17.70
C LEU A 181 -5.99 0.72 17.90
N GLU A 182 -5.45 0.23 16.80
CA GLU A 182 -4.41 -0.82 16.80
C GLU A 182 -3.00 -0.19 16.87
N GLY A 183 -2.10 -0.86 17.57
CA GLY A 183 -0.67 -0.46 17.69
C GLY A 183 0.25 -1.23 16.74
N ASP A 184 -0.24 -2.30 16.13
CA ASP A 184 0.48 -3.16 15.19
C ASP A 184 -0.48 -3.65 14.10
N LEU A 185 -0.02 -3.66 12.84
CA LEU A 185 -0.82 -4.11 11.70
C LEU A 185 -1.09 -5.63 11.73
N PHE A 186 -0.31 -6.39 12.49
CA PHE A 186 -0.48 -7.84 12.68
C PHE A 186 -1.26 -8.20 13.93
N GLU A 187 -1.79 -7.22 14.66
CA GLU A 187 -2.59 -7.47 15.85
C GLU A 187 -3.81 -8.35 15.51
N GLY A 188 -3.94 -9.51 16.17
CA GLY A 188 -5.01 -10.48 15.90
C GLY A 188 -4.85 -11.30 14.61
N VAL A 189 -3.73 -11.17 13.89
CA VAL A 189 -3.41 -12.03 12.74
C VAL A 189 -3.00 -13.41 13.23
N VAL A 190 -3.61 -14.44 12.65
CA VAL A 190 -3.31 -15.85 12.95
C VAL A 190 -2.25 -16.36 11.97
N SER A 191 -1.22 -17.01 12.50
CA SER A 191 -0.24 -17.72 11.66
C SER A 191 -0.85 -19.01 11.13
N ASP A 192 -0.75 -19.24 9.81
CA ASP A 192 -1.11 -20.52 9.17
C ASP A 192 -0.14 -21.63 9.58
#